data_04db14b370d08d2c099aebf12a6a676c
#
_entry.id   04db14b370d08d2c099aebf12a6a676c
#
_cell.length_a   1.000
_cell.length_b   1.000
_cell.length_c   1.000
_cell.angle_alpha   90.00
_cell.angle_beta   90.00
_cell.angle_gamma   90.00
#
_symmetry.space_group_name_H-M   'P 1'
#
loop_
_entity.id
_entity.type
_entity.pdbx_description
1 polymer ?
#
loop_
_entity_poly.entity_id
_entity_poly.type
_entity_poly.pdbx_seq_one_letter_code
_entity_poly.pdbx_strand_id
1 'polypeptide(L)'
;MEKELADQMRAAGFVTDWEDPQRYDAVDGYMVIIDLDGDCRVPFHADLGSEVPVQGVHIGTTATAGGDILPFINVDCEALRTLLTPLVTDEPETSRDYAMGRSIGRVLAHELYHFLSQSEDHPDSGLAKSRFSGSDLMKYKFEFDQSALTRMQPAPVVESAPEVVVASEGSIETGLK
;
A
#
# COMPACT_ATOMS: atom_id res chain seq x y z
N MET A 1 7.38 9.12 -5.61
CA MET A 1 6.43 8.07 -5.19
C MET A 1 7.14 6.73 -5.09
N GLU A 2 7.49 6.09 -6.18
CA GLU A 2 8.05 4.73 -6.25
C GLU A 2 9.25 4.51 -5.31
N LYS A 3 10.22 5.43 -5.33
CA LYS A 3 11.38 5.34 -4.44
C LYS A 3 11.00 5.36 -2.95
N GLU A 4 10.10 6.24 -2.54
CA GLU A 4 9.66 6.30 -1.12
C GLU A 4 8.96 5.01 -0.72
N LEU A 5 8.05 4.50 -1.57
CA LEU A 5 7.40 3.22 -1.33
C LEU A 5 8.41 2.08 -1.21
N ALA A 6 9.34 1.98 -2.18
CA ALA A 6 10.36 0.94 -2.17
C ALA A 6 11.24 0.99 -0.93
N ASP A 7 11.60 2.19 -0.46
CA ASP A 7 12.43 2.34 0.75
C ASP A 7 11.67 1.87 2.01
N GLN A 8 10.37 2.21 2.12
CA GLN A 8 9.53 1.78 3.24
C GLN A 8 9.31 0.25 3.23
N MET A 9 8.98 -0.31 2.07
CA MET A 9 8.71 -1.75 1.95
C MET A 9 9.96 -2.60 2.13
N ARG A 10 11.12 -2.11 1.70
CA ARG A 10 12.40 -2.78 1.94
C ARG A 10 12.71 -2.93 3.42
N ALA A 11 12.36 -1.94 4.25
CA ALA A 11 12.49 -2.04 5.70
C ALA A 11 11.63 -3.16 6.31
N ALA A 12 10.51 -3.48 5.67
CA ALA A 12 9.63 -4.59 6.04
C ALA A 12 10.03 -5.94 5.39
N GLY A 13 11.08 -5.97 4.57
CA GLY A 13 11.58 -7.19 3.92
C GLY A 13 10.96 -7.47 2.55
N PHE A 14 10.21 -6.53 1.96
CA PHE A 14 9.59 -6.68 0.64
C PHE A 14 10.34 -5.89 -0.42
N VAL A 15 10.35 -6.43 -1.63
CA VAL A 15 10.78 -5.73 -2.84
C VAL A 15 9.54 -5.36 -3.64
N THR A 16 9.45 -4.10 -4.08
CA THR A 16 8.35 -3.62 -4.93
C THR A 16 8.85 -3.46 -6.35
N ASP A 17 8.07 -3.95 -7.30
CA ASP A 17 8.26 -3.72 -8.73
C ASP A 17 6.98 -3.09 -9.31
N TRP A 18 7.12 -2.30 -10.38
CA TRP A 18 6.02 -1.60 -11.01
C TRP A 18 5.78 -2.13 -12.40
N GLU A 19 4.63 -2.71 -12.61
CA GLU A 19 4.23 -3.32 -13.86
C GLU A 19 3.02 -2.60 -14.47
N ASP A 20 2.98 -2.58 -15.80
CA ASP A 20 1.79 -2.15 -16.52
C ASP A 20 0.73 -3.26 -16.44
N PRO A 21 -0.47 -2.99 -15.89
CA PRO A 21 -1.53 -4.00 -15.79
C PRO A 21 -1.91 -4.67 -17.13
N GLN A 22 -1.63 -4.00 -18.27
CA GLN A 22 -1.89 -4.52 -19.60
C GLN A 22 -0.81 -5.49 -20.13
N ARG A 23 0.35 -5.54 -19.43
CA ARG A 23 1.50 -6.38 -19.80
C ARG A 23 1.76 -7.50 -18.81
N TYR A 24 0.76 -7.77 -17.97
CA TYR A 24 0.91 -8.71 -16.89
C TYR A 24 1.05 -10.14 -17.41
N ASP A 25 2.23 -10.74 -17.18
CA ASP A 25 2.46 -12.19 -17.19
C ASP A 25 2.56 -12.64 -15.71
N ALA A 26 2.20 -13.87 -15.40
CA ALA A 26 2.16 -14.37 -14.02
C ALA A 26 3.43 -14.04 -13.23
N VAL A 27 3.28 -13.40 -12.04
CA VAL A 27 4.39 -13.09 -11.13
C VAL A 27 4.41 -14.04 -9.94
N ASP A 28 5.61 -14.35 -9.47
CA ASP A 28 5.82 -14.95 -8.16
C ASP A 28 5.71 -13.86 -7.10
N GLY A 29 4.60 -13.82 -6.34
CA GLY A 29 4.41 -12.85 -5.29
C GLY A 29 2.99 -12.27 -5.21
N TYR A 30 2.88 -11.14 -4.51
CA TYR A 30 1.62 -10.41 -4.38
C TYR A 30 1.49 -9.39 -5.51
N MET A 31 0.35 -9.37 -6.18
CA MET A 31 -0.03 -8.28 -7.06
C MET A 31 -1.02 -7.37 -6.36
N VAL A 32 -0.76 -6.07 -6.38
CA VAL A 32 -1.65 -5.04 -5.81
C VAL A 32 -1.98 -4.03 -6.89
N ILE A 33 -3.24 -3.73 -7.05
CA ILE A 33 -3.73 -2.71 -7.99
C ILE A 33 -3.89 -1.40 -7.24
N ILE A 34 -3.27 -0.35 -7.79
CA ILE A 34 -3.27 1.00 -7.22
C ILE A 34 -4.03 1.93 -8.14
N ASP A 35 -4.98 2.65 -7.58
CA ASP A 35 -5.70 3.75 -8.23
C ASP A 35 -5.34 5.08 -7.54
N LEU A 36 -4.97 6.09 -8.33
CA LEU A 36 -4.70 7.44 -7.88
C LEU A 36 -5.85 8.34 -8.37
N ASP A 37 -6.74 8.71 -7.47
CA ASP A 37 -7.92 9.50 -7.80
C ASP A 37 -7.65 11.00 -7.64
N GLY A 38 -8.09 11.79 -8.65
CA GLY A 38 -7.95 13.23 -8.67
C GLY A 38 -6.62 13.75 -9.21
N ASP A 39 -6.35 15.05 -9.01
CA ASP A 39 -5.10 15.70 -9.45
C ASP A 39 -4.00 15.57 -8.40
N CYS A 40 -3.03 14.71 -8.69
CA CYS A 40 -1.88 14.45 -7.82
C CYS A 40 -0.77 15.50 -7.93
N ARG A 41 -1.12 16.79 -8.11
CA ARG A 41 -0.18 17.91 -8.13
C ARG A 41 -0.56 18.99 -7.13
N VAL A 42 0.42 19.57 -6.45
CA VAL A 42 0.20 20.74 -5.59
C VAL A 42 0.37 22.00 -6.43
N PRO A 43 -0.69 22.82 -6.60
CA PRO A 43 -0.62 24.03 -7.40
C PRO A 43 0.27 25.09 -6.74
N PHE A 44 0.84 25.99 -7.56
CA PHE A 44 1.49 27.19 -7.08
C PHE A 44 0.43 28.27 -6.82
N HIS A 45 0.51 28.95 -5.68
CA HIS A 45 -0.47 29.96 -5.25
C HIS A 45 -1.93 29.46 -5.38
N ALA A 46 -2.22 28.33 -4.76
CA ALA A 46 -3.59 27.87 -4.69
C ALA A 46 -4.42 28.94 -3.95
N ASP A 47 -5.42 29.48 -4.64
CA ASP A 47 -6.54 30.12 -3.96
C ASP A 47 -7.16 29.05 -3.07
N LEU A 48 -6.85 29.08 -1.78
CA LEU A 48 -7.45 28.23 -0.75
C LEU A 48 -8.90 28.68 -0.60
N GLY A 49 -9.70 28.44 -1.64
CA GLY A 49 -11.13 28.62 -1.59
C GLY A 49 -11.71 27.60 -0.64
N SER A 50 -12.11 28.10 0.53
CA SER A 50 -12.77 27.37 1.62
C SER A 50 -11.88 26.31 2.29
N GLU A 51 -11.51 26.56 3.54
CA GLU A 51 -10.96 25.58 4.44
C GLU A 51 -11.91 24.37 4.51
N VAL A 52 -11.58 23.32 3.76
CA VAL A 52 -12.25 22.03 3.94
C VAL A 52 -11.73 21.49 5.27
N PRO A 53 -12.60 21.22 6.25
CA PRO A 53 -12.16 20.63 7.50
C PRO A 53 -11.51 19.29 7.22
N VAL A 54 -10.21 19.17 7.44
CA VAL A 54 -9.42 17.95 7.18
C VAL A 54 -9.65 16.87 8.26
N GLN A 55 -10.67 17.03 9.09
CA GLN A 55 -11.02 16.03 10.10
C GLN A 55 -11.86 14.93 9.45
N GLY A 56 -11.28 13.73 9.34
CA GLY A 56 -11.97 12.53 8.88
C GLY A 56 -11.85 12.25 7.39
N VAL A 57 -10.97 12.94 6.67
CA VAL A 57 -10.69 12.61 5.26
C VAL A 57 -9.77 11.40 5.21
N HIS A 58 -10.21 10.35 4.56
CA HIS A 58 -9.36 9.22 4.21
C HIS A 58 -8.51 9.62 3.00
N ILE A 59 -7.19 9.58 3.16
CA ILE A 59 -6.23 9.89 2.09
C ILE A 59 -5.80 8.66 1.31
N GLY A 60 -6.11 7.49 1.84
CA GLY A 60 -5.92 6.19 1.22
C GLY A 60 -6.95 5.21 1.76
N THR A 61 -7.24 4.17 1.00
CA THR A 61 -8.11 3.07 1.41
C THR A 61 -7.69 1.80 0.74
N THR A 62 -7.69 0.69 1.49
CA THR A 62 -7.55 -0.66 0.96
C THR A 62 -8.92 -1.33 0.95
N ALA A 63 -9.31 -1.94 -0.17
CA ALA A 63 -10.61 -2.57 -0.30
C ALA A 63 -10.75 -3.79 0.62
N THR A 64 -11.97 -3.98 1.15
CA THR A 64 -12.31 -5.14 1.98
C THR A 64 -13.56 -5.82 1.45
N ALA A 65 -13.63 -7.14 1.56
CA ALA A 65 -14.83 -7.91 1.25
C ALA A 65 -14.91 -9.17 2.11
N GLY A 66 -16.05 -9.38 2.75
CA GLY A 66 -16.29 -10.59 3.55
C GLY A 66 -15.40 -10.73 4.79
N GLY A 67 -14.69 -9.68 5.18
CA GLY A 67 -13.69 -9.68 6.26
C GLY A 67 -12.25 -9.85 5.79
N ASP A 68 -12.04 -10.09 4.51
CA ASP A 68 -10.70 -10.17 3.90
C ASP A 68 -10.28 -8.80 3.34
N ILE A 69 -9.00 -8.49 3.45
CA ILE A 69 -8.41 -7.28 2.86
C ILE A 69 -7.91 -7.64 1.46
N LEU A 70 -8.42 -6.90 0.47
CA LEU A 70 -8.18 -7.18 -0.95
C LEU A 70 -7.00 -6.38 -1.48
N PRO A 71 -6.35 -6.83 -2.57
CA PRO A 71 -5.20 -6.17 -3.17
C PRO A 71 -5.58 -4.97 -4.05
N PHE A 72 -6.48 -4.12 -3.59
CA PHE A 72 -6.93 -2.92 -4.30
C PHE A 72 -6.78 -1.71 -3.38
N ILE A 73 -5.91 -0.79 -3.77
CA ILE A 73 -5.61 0.42 -3.02
C ILE A 73 -6.04 1.63 -3.82
N ASN A 74 -6.79 2.53 -3.20
CA ASN A 74 -7.09 3.84 -3.73
C ASN A 74 -6.39 4.93 -2.91
N VAL A 75 -5.85 5.96 -3.57
CA VAL A 75 -5.28 7.16 -2.95
C VAL A 75 -6.03 8.39 -3.45
N ASP A 76 -6.62 9.15 -2.53
CA ASP A 76 -7.28 10.43 -2.80
C ASP A 76 -6.24 11.55 -2.88
N CYS A 77 -5.85 11.89 -4.12
CA CYS A 77 -4.88 12.94 -4.41
C CYS A 77 -5.40 14.34 -4.05
N GLU A 78 -6.73 14.60 -4.11
CA GLU A 78 -7.30 15.88 -3.70
C GLU A 78 -7.19 16.09 -2.19
N ALA A 79 -7.46 15.04 -1.41
CA ALA A 79 -7.28 15.06 0.04
C ALA A 79 -5.80 15.28 0.40
N LEU A 80 -4.88 14.58 -0.25
CA LEU A 80 -3.44 14.79 -0.08
C LEU A 80 -3.02 16.22 -0.46
N ARG A 81 -3.49 16.74 -1.59
CA ARG A 81 -3.25 18.11 -2.03
C ARG A 81 -3.69 19.10 -0.96
N THR A 82 -4.88 18.93 -0.41
CA THR A 82 -5.40 19.80 0.66
C THR A 82 -4.50 19.80 1.89
N LEU A 83 -3.94 18.65 2.28
CA LEU A 83 -3.02 18.53 3.40
C LEU A 83 -1.66 19.16 3.13
N LEU A 84 -1.17 19.11 1.90
CA LEU A 84 0.18 19.55 1.55
C LEU A 84 0.25 21.01 1.15
N THR A 85 -0.80 21.55 0.51
CA THR A 85 -0.82 22.93 -0.01
C THR A 85 -0.35 23.97 1.03
N PRO A 86 -0.85 23.97 2.30
CA PRO A 86 -0.40 24.95 3.29
C PRO A 86 1.08 24.87 3.64
N LEU A 87 1.73 23.76 3.30
CA LEU A 87 3.12 23.49 3.69
C LEU A 87 4.12 23.76 2.58
N VAL A 88 3.68 23.71 1.30
CA VAL A 88 4.61 23.75 0.16
C VAL A 88 4.16 24.64 -0.99
N THR A 89 3.07 25.41 -0.84
CA THR A 89 2.52 26.20 -1.94
C THR A 89 3.50 27.24 -2.49
N ASP A 90 4.38 27.78 -1.66
CA ASP A 90 5.38 28.79 -2.03
C ASP A 90 6.72 28.20 -2.51
N GLU A 91 6.82 26.85 -2.46
CA GLU A 91 8.02 26.15 -2.88
C GLU A 91 8.08 26.01 -4.42
N PRO A 92 9.28 25.84 -5.00
CA PRO A 92 9.43 25.51 -6.43
C PRO A 92 8.63 24.27 -6.83
N GLU A 93 8.19 24.19 -8.07
CA GLU A 93 7.40 23.09 -8.62
C GLU A 93 8.04 21.71 -8.31
N THR A 94 9.34 21.59 -8.54
CA THR A 94 10.08 20.36 -8.25
C THR A 94 10.00 19.93 -6.78
N SER A 95 9.95 20.90 -5.84
CA SER A 95 9.78 20.62 -4.42
C SER A 95 8.36 20.19 -4.09
N ARG A 96 7.36 20.82 -4.74
CA ARG A 96 5.94 20.47 -4.59
C ARG A 96 5.67 19.06 -5.13
N ASP A 97 6.19 18.75 -6.32
CA ASP A 97 6.08 17.41 -6.94
C ASP A 97 6.77 16.34 -6.09
N TYR A 98 7.94 16.67 -5.55
CA TYR A 98 8.64 15.78 -4.63
C TYR A 98 7.82 15.51 -3.36
N ALA A 99 7.23 16.57 -2.76
CA ALA A 99 6.40 16.47 -1.57
C ALA A 99 5.17 15.59 -1.82
N MET A 100 4.47 15.80 -2.96
CA MET A 100 3.32 15.02 -3.35
C MET A 100 3.71 13.55 -3.60
N GLY A 101 4.70 13.30 -4.44
CA GLY A 101 5.14 11.94 -4.75
C GLY A 101 5.61 11.17 -3.51
N ARG A 102 6.33 11.84 -2.60
CA ARG A 102 6.74 11.25 -1.32
C ARG A 102 5.54 10.90 -0.44
N SER A 103 4.56 11.80 -0.36
CA SER A 103 3.35 11.59 0.43
C SER A 103 2.50 10.44 -0.10
N ILE A 104 2.32 10.36 -1.43
CA ILE A 104 1.66 9.22 -2.07
C ILE A 104 2.40 7.92 -1.71
N GLY A 105 3.72 7.87 -1.83
CA GLY A 105 4.51 6.69 -1.47
C GLY A 105 4.32 6.24 -0.02
N ARG A 106 4.14 7.18 0.91
CA ARG A 106 3.86 6.90 2.32
C ARG A 106 2.46 6.38 2.56
N VAL A 107 1.46 6.96 1.89
CA VAL A 107 0.09 6.46 1.96
C VAL A 107 0.00 5.06 1.38
N LEU A 108 0.61 4.81 0.23
CA LEU A 108 0.68 3.47 -0.36
C LEU A 108 1.34 2.45 0.57
N ALA A 109 2.42 2.82 1.25
CA ALA A 109 3.06 1.95 2.23
C ALA A 109 2.11 1.63 3.40
N HIS A 110 1.33 2.62 3.88
CA HIS A 110 0.31 2.41 4.91
C HIS A 110 -0.77 1.43 4.44
N GLU A 111 -1.31 1.63 3.24
CA GLU A 111 -2.34 0.74 2.70
C GLU A 111 -1.81 -0.68 2.45
N LEU A 112 -0.55 -0.81 2.00
CA LEU A 112 0.13 -2.10 1.90
C LEU A 112 0.32 -2.77 3.25
N TYR A 113 0.50 -2.00 4.33
CA TYR A 113 0.53 -2.57 5.69
C TYR A 113 -0.77 -3.31 5.97
N HIS A 114 -1.94 -2.73 5.67
CA HIS A 114 -3.23 -3.39 5.86
C HIS A 114 -3.32 -4.69 5.04
N PHE A 115 -2.96 -4.62 3.76
CA PHE A 115 -3.00 -5.79 2.89
C PHE A 115 -2.05 -6.90 3.36
N LEU A 116 -0.80 -6.59 3.70
CA LEU A 116 0.19 -7.59 4.08
C LEU A 116 -0.04 -8.15 5.48
N SER A 117 -0.57 -7.35 6.41
CA SER A 117 -0.90 -7.82 7.75
C SER A 117 -2.28 -8.46 7.85
N GLN A 118 -3.12 -8.36 6.80
CA GLN A 118 -4.52 -8.75 6.80
C GLN A 118 -5.28 -8.22 8.04
N SER A 119 -5.02 -6.95 8.37
CA SER A 119 -5.56 -6.31 9.58
C SER A 119 -5.95 -4.84 9.32
N GLU A 120 -7.10 -4.44 9.84
CA GLU A 120 -7.53 -3.02 9.89
C GLU A 120 -6.96 -2.30 11.12
N ASP A 121 -6.27 -3.00 12.00
CA ASP A 121 -5.68 -2.43 13.21
C ASP A 121 -4.53 -1.49 12.90
N HIS A 122 -4.45 -0.42 13.68
CA HIS A 122 -3.40 0.57 13.57
C HIS A 122 -2.56 0.62 14.85
N PRO A 123 -1.22 0.57 14.76
CA PRO A 123 -0.34 0.94 15.85
C PRO A 123 -0.53 2.42 16.24
N ASP A 124 -0.09 2.77 17.45
CA ASP A 124 -0.19 4.14 17.97
C ASP A 124 0.83 5.10 17.31
N SER A 125 1.83 4.57 16.61
CA SER A 125 2.96 5.33 16.08
C SER A 125 3.40 4.87 14.70
N GLY A 126 4.30 5.67 14.11
CA GLY A 126 4.91 5.33 12.83
C GLY A 126 3.97 5.47 11.64
N LEU A 127 4.37 4.86 10.53
CA LEU A 127 3.68 4.95 9.25
C LEU A 127 2.36 4.17 9.23
N ALA A 128 2.17 3.19 10.12
CA ALA A 128 0.94 2.41 10.22
C ALA A 128 -0.09 3.02 11.19
N LYS A 129 0.11 4.22 11.74
CA LYS A 129 -0.87 4.86 12.63
C LYS A 129 -2.14 5.28 11.88
N SER A 130 -3.25 5.35 12.57
CA SER A 130 -4.58 5.56 12.00
C SER A 130 -4.83 6.91 11.33
N ARG A 131 -3.99 7.92 11.54
CA ARG A 131 -4.19 9.28 10.99
C ARG A 131 -2.87 9.96 10.69
N PHE A 132 -2.82 10.60 9.53
CA PHE A 132 -1.70 11.45 9.11
C PHE A 132 -2.09 12.92 9.16
N SER A 133 -1.13 13.75 9.55
CA SER A 133 -1.15 15.18 9.25
C SER A 133 -0.23 15.46 8.07
N GLY A 134 -0.41 16.60 7.39
CA GLY A 134 0.54 17.03 6.36
C GLY A 134 1.97 17.10 6.90
N SER A 135 2.15 17.54 8.15
CA SER A 135 3.47 17.57 8.80
C SER A 135 4.06 16.17 9.02
N ASP A 136 3.26 15.14 9.26
CA ASP A 136 3.75 13.76 9.33
C ASP A 136 4.28 13.30 7.98
N LEU A 137 3.52 13.58 6.91
CA LEU A 137 3.89 13.25 5.54
C LEU A 137 5.17 13.99 5.07
N MET A 138 5.49 15.13 5.68
CA MET A 138 6.67 15.94 5.36
C MET A 138 7.89 15.64 6.25
N LYS A 139 7.77 14.83 7.29
CA LYS A 139 8.91 14.46 8.15
C LYS A 139 10.05 13.85 7.35
N TYR A 140 11.29 14.15 7.70
CA TYR A 140 12.45 13.51 7.09
C TYR A 140 12.43 11.99 7.29
N LYS A 141 12.15 11.56 8.54
CA LYS A 141 11.93 10.15 8.89
C LYS A 141 10.49 9.96 9.34
N PHE A 142 9.78 9.14 8.62
CA PHE A 142 8.44 8.70 8.96
C PHE A 142 8.30 7.27 8.44
N GLU A 143 8.63 6.33 9.30
CA GLU A 143 8.85 4.92 8.98
C GLU A 143 7.88 4.05 9.80
N PHE A 144 7.73 2.80 9.43
CA PHE A 144 7.03 1.83 10.26
C PHE A 144 7.74 1.62 11.59
N ASP A 145 6.97 1.47 12.66
CA ASP A 145 7.52 0.99 13.93
C ASP A 145 7.73 -0.53 13.92
N GLN A 146 8.39 -1.05 14.94
CA GLN A 146 8.73 -2.47 15.03
C GLN A 146 7.49 -3.37 15.08
N SER A 147 6.38 -2.88 15.66
CA SER A 147 5.15 -3.66 15.77
C SER A 147 4.49 -3.85 14.39
N ALA A 148 4.47 -2.79 13.57
CA ALA A 148 3.98 -2.85 12.20
C ALA A 148 4.85 -3.77 11.33
N LEU A 149 6.18 -3.62 11.42
CA LEU A 149 7.11 -4.49 10.69
C LEU A 149 6.91 -5.96 11.02
N THR A 150 6.69 -6.29 12.29
CA THR A 150 6.46 -7.67 12.72
C THR A 150 5.15 -8.24 12.17
N ARG A 151 4.09 -7.41 12.09
CA ARG A 151 2.79 -7.83 11.56
C ARG A 151 2.79 -8.09 10.06
N MET A 152 3.61 -7.35 9.30
CA MET A 152 3.74 -7.52 7.84
C MET A 152 4.60 -8.73 7.46
N GLN A 153 5.43 -9.25 8.36
CA GLN A 153 6.28 -10.40 8.01
C GLN A 153 5.40 -11.59 7.62
N PRO A 154 5.63 -12.20 6.45
CA PRO A 154 4.95 -13.45 6.12
C PRO A 154 5.20 -14.46 7.23
N ALA A 155 4.15 -15.16 7.66
CA ALA A 155 4.33 -16.29 8.57
C ALA A 155 5.42 -17.19 7.98
N PRO A 156 6.35 -17.73 8.81
CA PRO A 156 7.37 -18.63 8.29
C PRO A 156 6.65 -19.73 7.52
N VAL A 157 6.97 -19.83 6.22
CA VAL A 157 6.46 -20.91 5.39
C VAL A 157 6.98 -22.20 6.04
N VAL A 158 6.13 -22.86 6.81
CA VAL A 158 6.37 -24.25 7.19
C VAL A 158 6.27 -24.98 5.88
N GLU A 159 7.40 -25.31 5.31
CA GLU A 159 7.52 -26.13 4.12
C GLU A 159 6.91 -27.49 4.46
N SER A 160 5.58 -27.57 4.34
CA SER A 160 4.90 -28.84 4.31
C SER A 160 5.41 -29.54 3.06
N ALA A 161 6.22 -30.59 3.26
CA ALA A 161 6.66 -31.43 2.17
C ALA A 161 5.45 -31.76 1.27
N PRO A 162 5.57 -31.66 -0.04
CA PRO A 162 4.47 -31.94 -0.96
C PRO A 162 3.96 -33.36 -0.68
N GLU A 163 2.72 -33.44 -0.26
CA GLU A 163 2.03 -34.74 -0.09
C GLU A 163 1.85 -35.32 -1.48
N VAL A 164 2.69 -36.28 -1.83
CA VAL A 164 2.57 -37.04 -3.07
C VAL A 164 1.39 -37.99 -2.91
N VAL A 165 0.21 -37.58 -3.38
CA VAL A 165 -0.94 -38.47 -3.51
C VAL A 165 -0.65 -39.43 -4.67
N VAL A 166 -0.16 -40.62 -4.35
CA VAL A 166 -0.04 -41.72 -5.34
C VAL A 166 -1.43 -42.33 -5.51
N ALA A 167 -2.12 -42.00 -6.61
CA ALA A 167 -3.30 -42.72 -7.02
C ALA A 167 -2.88 -44.12 -7.50
N SER A 168 -3.23 -45.19 -6.74
CA SER A 168 -3.06 -46.54 -7.21
C SER A 168 -4.17 -46.86 -8.25
N GLU A 169 -3.78 -47.10 -9.49
CA GLU A 169 -4.66 -47.68 -10.50
C GLU A 169 -5.09 -49.08 -10.08
N GLY A 170 -6.35 -49.20 -9.74
CA GLY A 170 -6.98 -50.52 -9.51
C GLY A 170 -7.04 -51.32 -10.78
N SER A 171 -6.45 -52.54 -10.73
CA SER A 171 -6.49 -53.53 -11.79
C SER A 171 -7.94 -53.90 -12.18
N ILE A 172 -8.31 -53.67 -13.41
CA ILE A 172 -9.56 -54.20 -13.99
C ILE A 172 -9.32 -55.67 -14.31
N GLU A 173 -9.85 -56.57 -13.48
CA GLU A 173 -9.95 -58.00 -13.83
C GLU A 173 -11.06 -58.17 -14.89
N THR A 174 -10.66 -58.44 -16.11
CA THR A 174 -11.53 -58.94 -17.17
C THR A 174 -11.86 -60.40 -16.90
N GLY A 175 -13.02 -60.69 -16.31
CA GLY A 175 -13.60 -62.01 -16.27
C GLY A 175 -14.42 -62.31 -17.53
N LEU A 176 -13.84 -63.08 -18.43
CA LEU A 176 -14.58 -63.77 -19.49
C LEU A 176 -15.17 -65.08 -18.93
N LYS A 177 -16.47 -65.18 -18.99
CA LYS A 177 -17.16 -66.45 -19.36
C LYS A 177 -18.55 -66.16 -19.86
#